data_0d43d661ae8d4ae9a2f833e2e243e190
#
_entry.id   0d43d661ae8d4ae9a2f833e2e243e190
#
_cell.length_a   1.000
_cell.length_b   1.000
_cell.length_c   1.000
_cell.angle_alpha   90.00
_cell.angle_beta   90.00
_cell.angle_gamma   90.00
#
_symmetry.space_group_name_H-M   'P 1'
#
loop_
_entity.id
_entity.type
_entity.pdbx_description
1 polymer ?
#
loop_
_entity_poly.entity_id
_entity_poly.type
_entity_poly.pdbx_seq_one_letter_code
_entity_poly.pdbx_strand_id
1 'polypeptide(L)'
;MTTDLWFDPTQCLVGGTWRPATSGRTLPLINPSDGSEICQIARGGAADIDAAVTAAQAALDGEWGRMPAFERGRLLTRLGRLVLDKVDELAAIEAADVGKPLTQARADALALARYCEFYGGAADKIHGETIPYLDGYTVYSLREPHGVTGHIVPWNYPMQIIGRSVGAALTMGNAAVLKPAEEACLTALAFADLAVQAGLPAGALNVVPGIGAEAGAALSAHPGIHHISFTGSVATGALVQQAAGKNVVPVTLELGGKSPQLVFDDADLDAALPFLVNAGIQNAGQTCSASSRILVQRGVYETVKSRMAEAYGALTVGPARDDLRVGPLISNRQKEIVTGFLNKGADLTIAGQGILADHTPDTGAYVRPTLFADVPADHTLARDEIFGPVQVLIPFETEEEAVRIANSTDYGLVASVWSRDGARQMRLAKKLHAGQVFINNYGAGGGVELPFGGVGKSGHGREKGFEALYGFSQLKTVAAYHG
;
A
#
# COMPACT_ATOMS: atom_id res chain seq x y z
N MET A 1 -11.15 16.76 -17.10
CA MET A 1 -10.56 17.85 -16.33
C MET A 1 -9.08 17.82 -16.62
N THR A 2 -8.53 18.85 -17.25
CA THR A 2 -7.09 19.11 -17.16
C THR A 2 -6.83 19.44 -15.69
N THR A 3 -6.24 18.54 -14.94
CA THR A 3 -5.77 18.80 -13.58
C THR A 3 -4.68 19.85 -13.73
N ASP A 4 -4.93 21.04 -13.24
CA ASP A 4 -3.94 22.13 -13.30
C ASP A 4 -2.85 21.78 -12.28
N LEU A 5 -1.78 21.13 -12.76
CA LEU A 5 -0.67 20.68 -11.90
C LEU A 5 0.22 21.88 -11.57
N TRP A 6 0.51 22.08 -10.28
CA TRP A 6 1.42 23.14 -9.81
C TRP A 6 2.90 22.75 -9.89
N PHE A 7 3.21 21.57 -10.45
CA PHE A 7 4.56 21.04 -10.70
C PHE A 7 4.66 20.50 -12.12
N ASP A 8 5.88 20.33 -12.63
CA ASP A 8 6.13 19.78 -13.96
C ASP A 8 6.32 18.24 -13.87
N PRO A 9 5.35 17.42 -14.37
CA PRO A 9 5.43 15.97 -14.29
C PRO A 9 6.52 15.36 -15.19
N THR A 10 7.11 16.11 -16.11
CA THR A 10 8.20 15.66 -16.99
C THR A 10 9.57 15.69 -16.31
N GLN A 11 9.62 16.03 -15.01
CA GLN A 11 10.85 16.15 -14.26
C GLN A 11 10.98 15.12 -13.14
N CYS A 12 12.22 14.85 -12.75
CA CYS A 12 12.62 14.14 -11.54
C CYS A 12 13.06 15.15 -10.50
N LEU A 13 12.81 14.89 -9.22
CA LEU A 13 13.42 15.63 -8.12
C LEU A 13 14.71 14.92 -7.68
N VAL A 14 15.86 15.54 -7.87
CA VAL A 14 17.17 14.98 -7.46
C VAL A 14 18.02 16.05 -6.79
N GLY A 15 18.47 15.80 -5.58
CA GLY A 15 19.30 16.75 -4.83
C GLY A 15 18.61 18.10 -4.57
N GLY A 16 17.28 18.09 -4.39
CA GLY A 16 16.47 19.28 -4.20
C GLY A 16 16.20 20.11 -5.48
N THR A 17 16.61 19.60 -6.64
CA THR A 17 16.45 20.27 -7.93
C THR A 17 15.57 19.47 -8.87
N TRP A 18 14.57 20.13 -9.45
CA TRP A 18 13.76 19.57 -10.52
C TRP A 18 14.55 19.58 -11.83
N ARG A 19 14.59 18.44 -12.52
CA ARG A 19 15.32 18.29 -13.78
C ARG A 19 14.69 17.19 -14.65
N PRO A 20 14.78 17.29 -15.99
CA PRO A 20 14.33 16.20 -16.85
C PRO A 20 15.15 14.92 -16.59
N ALA A 21 14.59 13.76 -16.96
CA ALA A 21 15.36 12.53 -16.99
C ALA A 21 16.61 12.68 -17.87
N THR A 22 17.72 12.06 -17.46
CA THR A 22 19.01 12.16 -18.18
C THR A 22 18.89 11.76 -19.67
N SER A 23 17.97 10.85 -19.97
CA SER A 23 17.69 10.43 -21.33
C SER A 23 16.86 11.44 -22.15
N GLY A 24 16.26 12.44 -21.52
CA GLY A 24 15.28 13.35 -22.11
C GLY A 24 13.96 12.68 -22.52
N ARG A 25 13.75 11.40 -22.21
CA ARG A 25 12.55 10.65 -22.61
C ARG A 25 11.42 10.87 -21.61
N THR A 26 10.19 10.81 -22.12
CA THR A 26 8.95 10.84 -21.36
C THR A 26 8.10 9.60 -21.60
N LEU A 27 7.02 9.45 -20.84
CA LEU A 27 5.99 8.43 -20.99
C LEU A 27 4.63 9.10 -20.93
N PRO A 28 3.63 8.67 -21.72
CA PRO A 28 2.26 9.12 -21.55
C PRO A 28 1.67 8.54 -20.27
N LEU A 29 1.03 9.38 -19.47
CA LEU A 29 0.19 8.97 -18.34
C LEU A 29 -1.26 8.94 -18.80
N ILE A 30 -1.94 7.81 -18.60
CA ILE A 30 -3.26 7.56 -19.16
C ILE A 30 -4.33 7.60 -18.08
N ASN A 31 -5.42 8.31 -18.35
CA ASN A 31 -6.61 8.33 -17.49
C ASN A 31 -7.36 6.99 -17.63
N PRO A 32 -7.50 6.21 -16.56
CA PRO A 32 -8.19 4.92 -16.62
C PRO A 32 -9.71 5.06 -16.86
N SER A 33 -10.29 6.24 -16.62
CA SER A 33 -11.73 6.47 -16.81
C SER A 33 -12.15 6.56 -18.28
N ASP A 34 -11.26 7.00 -19.19
CA ASP A 34 -11.64 7.22 -20.59
C ASP A 34 -10.53 6.88 -21.59
N GLY A 35 -9.35 6.47 -21.12
CA GLY A 35 -8.21 6.14 -21.96
C GLY A 35 -7.48 7.34 -22.57
N SER A 36 -7.84 8.57 -22.20
CA SER A 36 -7.16 9.79 -22.67
C SER A 36 -5.80 9.96 -21.97
N GLU A 37 -4.89 10.64 -22.65
CA GLU A 37 -3.63 11.06 -22.04
C GLU A 37 -3.88 12.24 -21.08
N ILE A 38 -3.44 12.10 -19.82
CA ILE A 38 -3.48 13.16 -18.82
C ILE A 38 -2.32 14.14 -19.08
N CYS A 39 -1.10 13.62 -19.16
CA CYS A 39 0.13 14.36 -19.40
C CYS A 39 1.27 13.43 -19.79
N GLN A 40 2.42 14.02 -20.13
CA GLN A 40 3.69 13.30 -20.20
C GLN A 40 4.38 13.31 -18.84
N ILE A 41 5.02 12.20 -18.46
CA ILE A 41 5.82 12.07 -17.23
C ILE A 41 7.27 11.75 -17.56
N ALA A 42 8.21 12.05 -16.66
CA ALA A 42 9.61 11.70 -16.85
C ALA A 42 9.79 10.18 -16.97
N ARG A 43 10.64 9.72 -17.91
CA ARG A 43 11.13 8.34 -17.98
C ARG A 43 12.56 8.28 -17.47
N GLY A 44 12.70 8.33 -16.14
CA GLY A 44 13.97 8.14 -15.44
C GLY A 44 14.50 6.72 -15.63
N GLY A 45 15.82 6.59 -15.57
CA GLY A 45 16.54 5.32 -15.74
C GLY A 45 17.68 5.16 -14.75
N ALA A 46 18.60 4.24 -15.03
CA ALA A 46 19.71 3.91 -14.13
C ALA A 46 20.58 5.12 -13.78
N ALA A 47 20.86 6.01 -14.74
CA ALA A 47 21.66 7.21 -14.49
C ALA A 47 20.97 8.20 -13.55
N ASP A 48 19.63 8.29 -13.60
CA ASP A 48 18.85 9.16 -12.70
C ASP A 48 18.79 8.58 -11.29
N ILE A 49 18.70 7.25 -11.18
CA ILE A 49 18.79 6.53 -9.89
C ILE A 49 20.17 6.71 -9.26
N ASP A 50 21.25 6.53 -10.02
CA ASP A 50 22.61 6.74 -9.54
C ASP A 50 22.83 8.17 -9.00
N ALA A 51 22.36 9.16 -9.75
CA ALA A 51 22.39 10.55 -9.30
C ALA A 51 21.53 10.83 -8.06
N ALA A 52 20.36 10.18 -7.95
CA ALA A 52 19.49 10.29 -6.79
C ALA A 52 20.12 9.66 -5.54
N VAL A 53 20.76 8.50 -5.67
CA VAL A 53 21.50 7.83 -4.57
C VAL A 53 22.70 8.66 -4.15
N THR A 54 23.45 9.21 -5.11
CA THR A 54 24.58 10.12 -4.82
C THR A 54 24.12 11.37 -4.06
N ALA A 55 23.01 11.98 -4.47
CA ALA A 55 22.44 13.13 -3.78
C ALA A 55 21.92 12.77 -2.37
N ALA A 56 21.33 11.59 -2.21
CA ALA A 56 20.88 11.08 -0.92
C ALA A 56 22.05 10.86 0.05
N GLN A 57 23.17 10.28 -0.43
CA GLN A 57 24.37 10.13 0.37
C GLN A 57 24.95 11.51 0.77
N ALA A 58 25.02 12.45 -0.14
CA ALA A 58 25.50 13.79 0.16
C ALA A 58 24.62 14.51 1.21
N ALA A 59 23.30 14.29 1.21
CA ALA A 59 22.38 14.81 2.23
C ALA A 59 22.69 14.22 3.62
N LEU A 60 23.00 12.92 3.71
CA LEU A 60 23.39 12.24 4.95
C LEU A 60 24.72 12.78 5.51
N ASP A 61 25.67 13.07 4.66
CA ASP A 61 26.96 13.70 5.03
C ASP A 61 26.79 15.20 5.37
N GLY A 62 25.68 15.80 4.92
CA GLY A 62 25.36 17.21 5.02
C GLY A 62 24.46 17.61 6.18
N GLU A 63 23.54 18.54 5.89
CA GLU A 63 22.57 19.11 6.84
C GLU A 63 21.60 18.06 7.37
N TRP A 64 21.05 17.22 6.48
CA TRP A 64 20.06 16.22 6.83
C TRP A 64 20.59 15.23 7.87
N GLY A 65 21.76 14.66 7.65
CA GLY A 65 22.35 13.66 8.56
C GLY A 65 22.72 14.23 9.95
N ARG A 66 22.90 15.54 10.05
CA ARG A 66 23.16 16.24 11.32
C ARG A 66 21.91 16.79 12.00
N MET A 67 20.74 16.73 11.32
CA MET A 67 19.49 17.30 11.83
C MET A 67 19.01 16.50 13.05
N PRO A 68 18.76 17.15 14.21
CA PRO A 68 18.22 16.48 15.39
C PRO A 68 16.86 15.86 15.12
N ALA A 69 16.54 14.76 15.80
CA ALA A 69 15.29 14.03 15.61
C ALA A 69 14.03 14.91 15.76
N PHE A 70 14.02 15.79 16.75
CA PHE A 70 12.88 16.68 16.98
C PHE A 70 12.69 17.70 15.85
N GLU A 71 13.76 18.15 15.19
CA GLU A 71 13.65 19.05 14.03
C GLU A 71 13.13 18.30 12.79
N ARG A 72 13.56 17.04 12.55
CA ARG A 72 12.94 16.17 11.54
C ARG A 72 11.45 16.00 11.80
N GLY A 73 11.07 15.81 13.05
CA GLY A 73 9.67 15.70 13.45
C GLY A 73 8.85 16.97 13.16
N ARG A 74 9.40 18.14 13.45
CA ARG A 74 8.77 19.43 13.14
C ARG A 74 8.61 19.65 11.64
N LEU A 75 9.59 19.23 10.84
CA LEU A 75 9.56 19.31 9.39
C LEU A 75 8.45 18.42 8.82
N LEU A 76 8.36 17.17 9.26
CA LEU A 76 7.31 16.25 8.82
C LEU A 76 5.91 16.74 9.23
N THR A 77 5.76 17.31 10.44
CA THR A 77 4.50 17.90 10.88
C THR A 77 4.12 19.10 9.99
N ARG A 78 5.08 19.92 9.59
CA ARG A 78 4.87 21.03 8.65
C ARG A 78 4.46 20.51 7.27
N LEU A 79 5.12 19.45 6.77
CA LEU A 79 4.75 18.79 5.52
C LEU A 79 3.31 18.26 5.59
N GLY A 80 2.91 17.62 6.69
CA GLY A 80 1.54 17.15 6.89
C GLY A 80 0.50 18.27 6.81
N ARG A 81 0.81 19.47 7.28
CA ARG A 81 -0.07 20.65 7.15
C ARG A 81 -0.19 21.10 5.68
N LEU A 82 0.93 21.16 4.94
CA LEU A 82 0.88 21.47 3.52
C LEU A 82 0.08 20.43 2.71
N VAL A 83 0.15 19.15 3.09
CA VAL A 83 -0.70 18.10 2.50
C VAL A 83 -2.18 18.36 2.82
N LEU A 84 -2.53 18.75 4.06
CA LEU A 84 -3.91 19.10 4.44
C LEU A 84 -4.42 20.32 3.67
N ASP A 85 -3.58 21.33 3.45
CA ASP A 85 -3.94 22.53 2.68
C ASP A 85 -4.21 22.19 1.20
N LYS A 86 -3.72 21.04 0.70
CA LYS A 86 -3.84 20.57 -0.69
C LYS A 86 -4.67 19.29 -0.85
N VAL A 87 -5.49 18.93 0.16
CA VAL A 87 -6.24 17.66 0.16
C VAL A 87 -7.12 17.49 -1.07
N ASP A 88 -7.84 18.53 -1.47
CA ASP A 88 -8.80 18.42 -2.58
C ASP A 88 -8.08 18.35 -3.94
N GLU A 89 -6.97 19.07 -4.10
CA GLU A 89 -6.14 18.98 -5.31
C GLU A 89 -5.44 17.61 -5.40
N LEU A 90 -4.89 17.09 -4.29
CA LEU A 90 -4.29 15.76 -4.24
C LEU A 90 -5.31 14.66 -4.52
N ALA A 91 -6.53 14.79 -3.99
CA ALA A 91 -7.62 13.88 -4.28
C ALA A 91 -8.02 13.90 -5.77
N ALA A 92 -8.08 15.09 -6.38
CA ALA A 92 -8.38 15.20 -7.81
C ALA A 92 -7.30 14.56 -8.68
N ILE A 93 -6.02 14.72 -8.31
CA ILE A 93 -4.88 14.09 -8.98
C ILE A 93 -4.97 12.56 -8.88
N GLU A 94 -5.17 11.99 -7.67
CA GLU A 94 -5.27 10.55 -7.49
C GLU A 94 -6.53 9.95 -8.14
N ALA A 95 -7.62 10.69 -8.17
CA ALA A 95 -8.81 10.26 -8.90
C ALA A 95 -8.56 10.22 -10.42
N ALA A 96 -7.71 11.10 -10.95
CA ALA A 96 -7.40 11.15 -12.37
C ALA A 96 -6.42 10.06 -12.79
N ASP A 97 -5.32 9.83 -12.05
CA ASP A 97 -4.25 8.89 -12.46
C ASP A 97 -4.50 7.46 -11.98
N VAL A 98 -5.13 7.25 -10.81
CA VAL A 98 -5.50 5.92 -10.30
C VAL A 98 -6.89 5.46 -10.78
N GLY A 99 -7.79 6.39 -11.05
CA GLY A 99 -9.19 6.08 -11.35
C GLY A 99 -10.07 5.87 -10.12
N LYS A 100 -9.56 6.20 -8.95
CA LYS A 100 -10.25 6.02 -7.67
C LYS A 100 -11.40 7.03 -7.53
N PRO A 101 -12.59 6.65 -7.01
CA PRO A 101 -13.63 7.61 -6.66
C PRO A 101 -13.11 8.74 -5.79
N LEU A 102 -13.55 9.96 -6.01
CA LEU A 102 -13.01 11.18 -5.40
C LEU A 102 -13.04 11.14 -3.86
N THR A 103 -14.14 10.63 -3.28
CA THR A 103 -14.26 10.45 -1.82
C THR A 103 -13.18 9.52 -1.26
N GLN A 104 -12.84 8.44 -1.99
CA GLN A 104 -11.78 7.51 -1.58
C GLN A 104 -10.39 8.15 -1.74
N ALA A 105 -10.15 8.85 -2.84
CA ALA A 105 -8.91 9.58 -3.09
C ALA A 105 -8.67 10.67 -2.03
N ARG A 106 -9.74 11.37 -1.62
CA ARG A 106 -9.68 12.36 -0.54
C ARG A 106 -9.31 11.74 0.82
N ALA A 107 -9.84 10.55 1.11
CA ALA A 107 -9.46 9.81 2.32
C ALA A 107 -7.97 9.42 2.31
N ASP A 108 -7.40 9.10 1.14
CA ASP A 108 -5.98 8.79 0.99
C ASP A 108 -5.09 10.02 1.20
N ALA A 109 -5.50 11.20 0.73
CA ALA A 109 -4.80 12.46 0.99
C ALA A 109 -4.81 12.83 2.48
N LEU A 110 -5.95 12.64 3.16
CA LEU A 110 -6.05 12.80 4.62
C LEU A 110 -5.16 11.80 5.38
N ALA A 111 -5.09 10.55 4.89
CA ALA A 111 -4.22 9.55 5.47
C ALA A 111 -2.73 9.91 5.31
N LEU A 112 -2.31 10.45 4.15
CA LEU A 112 -0.95 10.94 3.94
C LEU A 112 -0.57 12.03 4.95
N ALA A 113 -1.45 13.01 5.14
CA ALA A 113 -1.25 14.06 6.15
C ALA A 113 -1.13 13.46 7.56
N ARG A 114 -1.98 12.49 7.89
CA ARG A 114 -1.95 11.81 9.19
C ARG A 114 -0.68 10.99 9.39
N TYR A 115 -0.12 10.36 8.36
CA TYR A 115 1.20 9.72 8.44
C TYR A 115 2.30 10.73 8.76
N CYS A 116 2.33 11.87 8.08
CA CYS A 116 3.30 12.93 8.34
C CYS A 116 3.19 13.45 9.79
N GLU A 117 1.97 13.61 10.30
CA GLU A 117 1.72 14.03 11.69
C GLU A 117 2.19 12.97 12.69
N PHE A 118 1.77 11.70 12.50
CA PHE A 118 2.11 10.59 13.39
C PHE A 118 3.62 10.38 13.48
N TYR A 119 4.28 10.27 12.34
CA TYR A 119 5.72 10.06 12.28
C TYR A 119 6.50 11.32 12.70
N GLY A 120 5.99 12.50 12.41
CA GLY A 120 6.53 13.75 12.92
C GLY A 120 6.56 13.78 14.45
N GLY A 121 5.47 13.34 15.09
CA GLY A 121 5.37 13.22 16.55
C GLY A 121 6.19 12.07 17.14
N ALA A 122 6.58 11.07 16.34
CA ALA A 122 7.34 9.89 16.78
C ALA A 122 8.86 10.03 16.63
N ALA A 123 9.35 11.03 15.93
CA ALA A 123 10.75 11.13 15.51
C ALA A 123 11.77 11.06 16.65
N ASP A 124 11.46 11.65 17.81
CA ASP A 124 12.31 11.66 19.00
C ASP A 124 11.83 10.68 20.11
N LYS A 125 11.02 9.68 19.73
CA LYS A 125 10.46 8.69 20.69
C LYS A 125 11.07 7.29 20.52
N ILE A 126 11.98 7.10 19.55
CA ILE A 126 12.67 5.83 19.33
C ILE A 126 13.98 5.84 20.12
N HIS A 127 14.05 4.95 21.12
CA HIS A 127 15.20 4.87 22.01
C HIS A 127 15.93 3.53 21.86
N GLY A 128 17.17 3.47 22.40
CA GLY A 128 17.85 2.25 22.74
C GLY A 128 17.61 1.83 24.19
N GLU A 129 18.32 0.83 24.63
CA GLU A 129 18.20 0.23 25.95
C GLU A 129 19.55 0.24 26.66
N THR A 130 19.52 0.35 28.01
CA THR A 130 20.68 0.04 28.86
C THR A 130 20.62 -1.43 29.22
N ILE A 131 21.71 -2.16 28.95
CA ILE A 131 21.78 -3.62 29.04
C ILE A 131 22.61 -3.99 30.27
N PRO A 132 22.07 -4.74 31.27
CA PRO A 132 22.86 -5.30 32.36
C PRO A 132 23.95 -6.23 31.83
N TYR A 133 25.20 -6.04 32.30
CA TYR A 133 26.33 -6.84 31.86
C TYR A 133 27.32 -7.07 33.04
N LEU A 134 28.55 -7.29 32.74
CA LEU A 134 29.61 -7.52 33.76
C LEU A 134 29.95 -6.22 34.52
N ASP A 135 30.47 -6.37 35.73
CA ASP A 135 31.07 -5.27 36.48
C ASP A 135 32.22 -4.61 35.69
N GLY A 136 32.35 -3.30 35.81
CA GLY A 136 33.34 -2.54 35.03
C GLY A 136 32.91 -2.22 33.60
N TYR A 137 31.64 -2.53 33.21
CA TYR A 137 31.10 -2.19 31.88
C TYR A 137 29.83 -1.35 31.96
N THR A 138 29.71 -0.42 31.02
CA THR A 138 28.44 0.21 30.65
C THR A 138 28.08 -0.24 29.25
N VAL A 139 26.90 -0.89 29.12
CA VAL A 139 26.41 -1.40 27.82
C VAL A 139 25.06 -0.77 27.48
N TYR A 140 24.94 -0.29 26.27
CA TYR A 140 23.67 0.26 25.74
C TYR A 140 23.51 -0.03 24.24
N SER A 141 22.29 0.02 23.79
CA SER A 141 21.97 -0.04 22.35
C SER A 141 21.59 1.33 21.80
N LEU A 142 21.82 1.51 20.51
CA LEU A 142 21.38 2.69 19.75
C LEU A 142 20.56 2.24 18.55
N ARG A 143 19.56 3.05 18.17
CA ARG A 143 18.85 2.93 16.90
C ARG A 143 19.38 3.98 15.94
N GLU A 144 19.99 3.54 14.86
CA GLU A 144 20.57 4.40 13.82
C GLU A 144 19.84 4.20 12.50
N PRO A 145 19.73 5.24 11.63
CA PRO A 145 19.18 5.05 10.29
C PRO A 145 20.01 4.04 9.48
N HIS A 146 19.39 3.35 8.54
CA HIS A 146 20.13 2.51 7.58
C HIS A 146 21.07 3.34 6.70
N GLY A 147 20.67 4.55 6.35
CA GLY A 147 21.37 5.42 5.41
C GLY A 147 20.48 5.80 4.21
N VAL A 148 20.91 5.49 2.99
CA VAL A 148 20.08 5.70 1.79
C VAL A 148 19.10 4.55 1.64
N THR A 149 17.81 4.87 1.55
CA THR A 149 16.73 3.87 1.40
C THR A 149 16.04 4.01 0.05
N GLY A 150 15.80 2.87 -0.61
CA GLY A 150 15.03 2.79 -1.85
C GLY A 150 13.56 2.47 -1.56
N HIS A 151 12.65 3.19 -2.20
CA HIS A 151 11.20 3.00 -2.06
C HIS A 151 10.58 2.80 -3.44
N ILE A 152 9.95 1.64 -3.67
CA ILE A 152 9.25 1.32 -4.92
C ILE A 152 7.78 1.20 -4.59
N VAL A 153 7.00 2.19 -5.02
CA VAL A 153 5.60 2.38 -4.65
C VAL A 153 4.69 2.03 -5.82
N PRO A 154 3.67 1.18 -5.61
CA PRO A 154 2.72 0.79 -6.65
C PRO A 154 1.67 1.89 -6.92
N TRP A 155 0.82 1.62 -7.91
CA TRP A 155 -0.19 2.55 -8.42
C TRP A 155 -1.51 2.59 -7.62
N ASN A 156 -1.81 1.59 -6.78
CA ASN A 156 -3.16 1.46 -6.21
C ASN A 156 -3.45 2.37 -5.00
N TYR A 157 -2.43 2.67 -4.17
CA TYR A 157 -2.54 3.57 -3.01
C TYR A 157 -1.26 4.41 -2.86
N PRO A 158 -0.86 5.20 -3.86
CA PRO A 158 0.43 5.88 -3.85
C PRO A 158 0.61 6.78 -2.63
N MET A 159 -0.37 7.64 -2.29
CA MET A 159 -0.27 8.54 -1.15
C MET A 159 -0.13 7.81 0.18
N GLN A 160 -0.92 6.76 0.43
CA GLN A 160 -0.83 6.01 1.68
C GLN A 160 0.52 5.29 1.82
N ILE A 161 1.02 4.70 0.72
CA ILE A 161 2.27 3.93 0.73
C ILE A 161 3.48 4.87 0.86
N ILE A 162 3.47 6.04 0.24
CA ILE A 162 4.47 7.08 0.47
C ILE A 162 4.49 7.48 1.94
N GLY A 163 3.32 7.75 2.53
CA GLY A 163 3.22 8.13 3.94
C GLY A 163 3.80 7.07 4.89
N ARG A 164 3.48 5.79 4.68
CA ARG A 164 3.88 4.71 5.58
C ARG A 164 5.34 4.26 5.40
N SER A 165 5.92 4.37 4.19
CA SER A 165 7.31 3.96 3.91
C SER A 165 8.28 5.15 3.93
N VAL A 166 8.11 6.13 3.04
CA VAL A 166 8.99 7.32 2.96
C VAL A 166 8.89 8.17 4.22
N GLY A 167 7.66 8.39 4.74
CA GLY A 167 7.46 9.14 5.99
C GLY A 167 8.20 8.50 7.16
N ALA A 168 8.10 7.18 7.35
CA ALA A 168 8.81 6.45 8.40
C ALA A 168 10.34 6.50 8.21
N ALA A 169 10.83 6.35 6.98
CA ALA A 169 12.26 6.41 6.67
C ALA A 169 12.85 7.78 7.00
N LEU A 170 12.21 8.87 6.56
CA LEU A 170 12.63 10.24 6.86
C LEU A 170 12.61 10.53 8.36
N THR A 171 11.60 10.03 9.08
CA THR A 171 11.49 10.14 10.54
C THR A 171 12.74 9.62 11.24
N MET A 172 13.22 8.44 10.82
CA MET A 172 14.43 7.83 11.39
C MET A 172 15.74 8.47 10.91
N GLY A 173 15.68 9.44 9.97
CA GLY A 173 16.85 10.14 9.46
C GLY A 173 17.51 9.48 8.24
N ASN A 174 16.85 8.52 7.61
CA ASN A 174 17.28 8.01 6.32
C ASN A 174 17.08 9.05 5.23
N ALA A 175 17.89 8.99 4.16
CA ALA A 175 17.62 9.71 2.93
C ALA A 175 16.93 8.77 1.93
N ALA A 176 15.84 9.23 1.30
CA ALA A 176 14.97 8.40 0.50
C ALA A 176 15.13 8.63 -1.00
N VAL A 177 15.17 7.54 -1.77
CA VAL A 177 15.01 7.53 -3.23
C VAL A 177 13.70 6.82 -3.56
N LEU A 178 12.72 7.57 -4.04
CA LEU A 178 11.36 7.09 -4.35
C LEU A 178 11.20 6.87 -5.85
N LYS A 179 10.83 5.65 -6.23
CA LYS A 179 10.36 5.29 -7.57
C LYS A 179 8.86 5.01 -7.52
N PRO A 180 7.97 5.94 -7.91
CA PRO A 180 6.54 5.67 -8.03
C PRO A 180 6.23 4.82 -9.27
N ALA A 181 5.06 4.17 -9.27
CA ALA A 181 4.58 3.46 -10.46
C ALA A 181 4.36 4.43 -11.64
N GLU A 182 4.67 3.97 -12.83
CA GLU A 182 4.49 4.76 -14.06
C GLU A 182 3.03 5.06 -14.38
N GLU A 183 2.09 4.26 -13.88
CA GLU A 183 0.65 4.44 -14.06
C GLU A 183 0.04 5.48 -13.11
N ALA A 184 0.71 5.79 -11.98
CA ALA A 184 0.18 6.70 -10.96
C ALA A 184 1.31 7.36 -10.17
N CYS A 185 2.00 8.32 -10.77
CA CYS A 185 3.15 8.98 -10.17
C CYS A 185 2.88 10.43 -9.74
N LEU A 186 1.75 11.02 -10.13
CA LEU A 186 1.52 12.45 -9.94
C LEU A 186 1.47 12.85 -8.46
N THR A 187 0.83 12.05 -7.61
CA THR A 187 0.78 12.33 -6.16
C THR A 187 2.15 12.19 -5.49
N ALA A 188 3.06 11.36 -6.01
CA ALA A 188 4.44 11.27 -5.54
C ALA A 188 5.24 12.54 -5.89
N LEU A 189 5.03 13.09 -7.10
CA LEU A 189 5.65 14.36 -7.51
C LEU A 189 5.07 15.54 -6.73
N ALA A 190 3.75 15.56 -6.52
CA ALA A 190 3.10 16.55 -5.66
C ALA A 190 3.66 16.52 -4.22
N PHE A 191 3.80 15.32 -3.63
CA PHE A 191 4.39 15.15 -2.31
C PHE A 191 5.84 15.64 -2.26
N ALA A 192 6.62 15.37 -3.30
CA ALA A 192 8.00 15.84 -3.41
C ALA A 192 8.09 17.36 -3.43
N ASP A 193 7.20 18.04 -4.16
CA ASP A 193 7.13 19.49 -4.21
C ASP A 193 6.73 20.09 -2.84
N LEU A 194 5.72 19.51 -2.19
CA LEU A 194 5.31 19.91 -0.84
C LEU A 194 6.43 19.67 0.19
N ALA A 195 7.25 18.62 0.04
CA ALA A 195 8.40 18.36 0.90
C ALA A 195 9.48 19.45 0.74
N VAL A 196 9.74 19.90 -0.48
CA VAL A 196 10.64 21.04 -0.75
C VAL A 196 10.07 22.33 -0.11
N GLN A 197 8.78 22.62 -0.28
CA GLN A 197 8.11 23.76 0.33
C GLN A 197 8.13 23.69 1.89
N ALA A 198 8.05 22.50 2.46
CA ALA A 198 8.17 22.29 3.90
C ALA A 198 9.60 22.57 4.43
N GLY A 199 10.58 22.72 3.55
CA GLY A 199 11.98 22.97 3.87
C GLY A 199 12.77 21.68 4.12
N LEU A 200 12.39 20.56 3.48
CA LEU A 200 13.19 19.34 3.52
C LEU A 200 14.56 19.60 2.89
N PRO A 201 15.68 19.30 3.58
CA PRO A 201 17.03 19.52 3.02
C PRO A 201 17.24 18.81 1.68
N ALA A 202 17.98 19.45 0.79
CA ALA A 202 18.27 18.95 -0.55
C ALA A 202 18.86 17.54 -0.49
N GLY A 203 18.30 16.61 -1.27
CA GLY A 203 18.73 15.21 -1.32
C GLY A 203 18.16 14.29 -0.24
N ALA A 204 17.52 14.81 0.82
CA ALA A 204 16.85 13.96 1.82
C ALA A 204 15.69 13.15 1.21
N LEU A 205 15.01 13.70 0.20
CA LEU A 205 14.06 13.02 -0.65
C LEU A 205 14.43 13.24 -2.12
N ASN A 206 14.48 12.15 -2.88
CA ASN A 206 14.67 12.16 -4.33
C ASN A 206 13.55 11.34 -4.97
N VAL A 207 12.96 11.81 -6.07
CA VAL A 207 11.85 11.14 -6.75
C VAL A 207 12.16 10.97 -8.23
N VAL A 208 12.16 9.72 -8.68
CA VAL A 208 12.51 9.35 -10.06
C VAL A 208 11.36 8.55 -10.66
N PRO A 209 10.41 9.19 -11.36
CA PRO A 209 9.41 8.48 -12.15
C PRO A 209 10.08 7.68 -13.29
N GLY A 210 9.51 6.54 -13.64
CA GLY A 210 10.08 5.71 -14.70
C GLY A 210 9.54 4.29 -14.66
N ILE A 211 9.86 3.51 -15.69
CA ILE A 211 9.39 2.12 -15.84
C ILE A 211 10.01 1.23 -14.75
N GLY A 212 9.18 0.36 -14.17
CA GLY A 212 9.61 -0.58 -13.12
C GLY A 212 10.81 -1.43 -13.52
N ALA A 213 10.85 -1.95 -14.76
CA ALA A 213 11.95 -2.77 -15.28
C ALA A 213 13.23 -1.96 -15.57
N GLU A 214 13.16 -0.62 -15.62
CA GLU A 214 14.32 0.26 -15.85
C GLU A 214 14.75 0.90 -14.50
N ALA A 215 14.05 1.93 -14.03
CA ALA A 215 14.37 2.65 -12.80
C ALA A 215 14.22 1.78 -11.54
N GLY A 216 13.15 0.96 -11.45
CA GLY A 216 12.93 0.07 -10.30
C GLY A 216 13.99 -1.01 -10.17
N ALA A 217 14.36 -1.65 -11.29
CA ALA A 217 15.43 -2.64 -11.33
C ALA A 217 16.78 -2.02 -10.97
N ALA A 218 17.09 -0.82 -11.49
CA ALA A 218 18.31 -0.09 -11.16
C ALA A 218 18.38 0.23 -9.65
N LEU A 219 17.27 0.74 -9.07
CA LEU A 219 17.20 1.05 -7.64
C LEU A 219 17.39 -0.21 -6.77
N SER A 220 16.75 -1.32 -7.15
CA SER A 220 16.82 -2.58 -6.40
C SER A 220 18.22 -3.20 -6.38
N ALA A 221 19.01 -2.97 -7.41
CA ALA A 221 20.36 -3.53 -7.55
C ALA A 221 21.48 -2.53 -7.16
N HIS A 222 21.14 -1.30 -6.77
CA HIS A 222 22.13 -0.24 -6.58
C HIS A 222 22.98 -0.47 -5.32
N PRO A 223 24.32 -0.46 -5.41
CA PRO A 223 25.20 -0.77 -4.26
C PRO A 223 25.18 0.30 -3.16
N GLY A 224 24.76 1.52 -3.44
CA GLY A 224 24.63 2.62 -2.48
C GLY A 224 23.28 2.65 -1.74
N ILE A 225 22.42 1.64 -1.93
CA ILE A 225 21.18 1.47 -1.16
C ILE A 225 21.44 0.57 0.05
N HIS A 226 20.89 0.93 1.21
CA HIS A 226 21.08 0.23 2.47
C HIS A 226 19.80 -0.43 3.01
N HIS A 227 18.64 -0.10 2.48
CA HIS A 227 17.36 -0.76 2.74
C HIS A 227 16.41 -0.50 1.57
N ILE A 228 15.56 -1.47 1.24
CA ILE A 228 14.51 -1.32 0.23
C ILE A 228 13.14 -1.58 0.86
N SER A 229 12.19 -0.67 0.65
CA SER A 229 10.77 -0.92 0.84
C SER A 229 10.11 -1.10 -0.53
N PHE A 230 9.49 -2.24 -0.73
CA PHE A 230 8.77 -2.58 -1.95
C PHE A 230 7.34 -2.99 -1.63
N THR A 231 6.38 -2.37 -2.31
CA THR A 231 4.98 -2.82 -2.33
C THR A 231 4.59 -3.15 -3.77
N GLY A 232 4.00 -4.34 -3.99
CA GLY A 232 3.58 -4.75 -5.32
C GLY A 232 3.24 -6.25 -5.43
N SER A 233 3.39 -6.81 -6.64
CA SER A 233 3.10 -8.23 -6.87
C SER A 233 4.17 -9.16 -6.28
N VAL A 234 3.77 -10.40 -5.94
CA VAL A 234 4.68 -11.45 -5.44
C VAL A 234 5.85 -11.69 -6.41
N ALA A 235 5.56 -11.76 -7.71
CA ALA A 235 6.59 -12.02 -8.72
C ALA A 235 7.62 -10.89 -8.75
N THR A 236 7.20 -9.63 -8.71
CA THR A 236 8.10 -8.47 -8.70
C THR A 236 8.85 -8.38 -7.38
N GLY A 237 8.20 -8.65 -6.24
CA GLY A 237 8.86 -8.69 -4.93
C GLY A 237 10.00 -9.69 -4.86
N ALA A 238 9.83 -10.87 -5.45
CA ALA A 238 10.89 -11.87 -5.57
C ALA A 238 12.09 -11.35 -6.39
N LEU A 239 11.86 -10.63 -7.49
CA LEU A 239 12.92 -10.01 -8.29
C LEU A 239 13.66 -8.90 -7.51
N VAL A 240 12.92 -8.05 -6.79
CA VAL A 240 13.51 -7.01 -5.93
C VAL A 240 14.36 -7.62 -4.83
N GLN A 241 13.87 -8.66 -4.16
CA GLN A 241 14.62 -9.40 -3.13
C GLN A 241 15.90 -10.02 -3.69
N GLN A 242 15.83 -10.63 -4.88
CA GLN A 242 17.01 -11.20 -5.54
C GLN A 242 18.05 -10.14 -5.91
N ALA A 243 17.59 -8.97 -6.41
CA ALA A 243 18.47 -7.88 -6.78
C ALA A 243 19.18 -7.28 -5.55
N ALA A 244 18.42 -6.98 -4.48
CA ALA A 244 18.93 -6.47 -3.21
C ALA A 244 19.89 -7.48 -2.53
N GLY A 245 19.61 -8.77 -2.64
CA GLY A 245 20.44 -9.84 -2.07
C GLY A 245 21.86 -9.88 -2.60
N LYS A 246 22.13 -9.37 -3.80
CA LYS A 246 23.50 -9.26 -4.36
C LYS A 246 24.40 -8.33 -3.54
N ASN A 247 23.79 -7.32 -2.91
CA ASN A 247 24.47 -6.34 -2.07
C ASN A 247 24.21 -6.57 -0.57
N VAL A 248 23.55 -7.67 -0.20
CA VAL A 248 23.14 -8.03 1.18
C VAL A 248 22.27 -6.95 1.82
N VAL A 249 21.44 -6.28 1.01
CA VAL A 249 20.54 -5.21 1.44
C VAL A 249 19.24 -5.80 2.01
N PRO A 250 18.82 -5.42 3.24
CA PRO A 250 17.55 -5.85 3.81
C PRO A 250 16.37 -5.23 3.03
N VAL A 251 15.28 -6.00 2.94
CA VAL A 251 14.08 -5.61 2.18
C VAL A 251 12.84 -5.75 3.07
N THR A 252 11.97 -4.74 3.03
CA THR A 252 10.58 -4.87 3.47
C THR A 252 9.71 -5.12 2.25
N LEU A 253 8.98 -6.23 2.25
CA LEU A 253 8.08 -6.64 1.16
C LEU A 253 6.63 -6.60 1.63
N GLU A 254 5.83 -5.76 0.97
CA GLU A 254 4.38 -5.70 1.12
C GLU A 254 3.74 -6.18 -0.20
N LEU A 255 3.26 -7.41 -0.19
CA LEU A 255 2.83 -8.11 -1.39
C LEU A 255 1.33 -8.38 -1.39
N GLY A 256 0.87 -9.13 -2.38
CA GLY A 256 -0.52 -9.47 -2.56
C GLY A 256 -1.14 -10.27 -1.40
N GLY A 257 -2.45 -10.45 -1.48
CA GLY A 257 -3.22 -11.18 -0.49
C GLY A 257 -4.44 -11.88 -1.05
N LYS A 258 -5.00 -12.80 -0.25
CA LYS A 258 -6.28 -13.45 -0.50
C LYS A 258 -7.06 -13.52 0.82
N SER A 259 -7.32 -12.35 1.36
CA SER A 259 -7.77 -12.16 2.74
C SER A 259 -9.17 -12.73 2.98
N PRO A 260 -9.36 -13.60 3.99
CA PRO A 260 -10.67 -14.15 4.35
C PRO A 260 -11.38 -13.26 5.39
N GLN A 261 -12.70 -13.15 5.30
CA GLN A 261 -13.58 -12.81 6.42
C GLN A 261 -14.41 -14.05 6.81
N LEU A 262 -14.37 -14.44 8.08
CA LEU A 262 -15.11 -15.59 8.63
C LEU A 262 -16.36 -15.08 9.32
N VAL A 263 -17.54 -15.48 8.84
CA VAL A 263 -18.84 -15.05 9.37
C VAL A 263 -19.52 -16.27 10.03
N PHE A 264 -19.64 -16.22 11.36
CA PHE A 264 -20.30 -17.26 12.14
C PHE A 264 -21.79 -16.97 12.30
N ASP A 265 -22.56 -17.98 12.70
CA ASP A 265 -24.01 -17.93 12.87
C ASP A 265 -24.48 -16.96 13.97
N ASP A 266 -23.61 -16.65 14.92
CA ASP A 266 -23.85 -15.69 16.01
C ASP A 266 -23.41 -14.26 15.67
N ALA A 267 -22.91 -14.00 14.45
CA ALA A 267 -22.43 -12.68 14.04
C ALA A 267 -23.56 -11.65 13.98
N ASP A 268 -23.20 -10.39 14.25
CA ASP A 268 -24.06 -9.25 13.94
C ASP A 268 -24.00 -8.94 12.45
N LEU A 269 -24.96 -9.50 11.70
CA LEU A 269 -24.97 -9.37 10.23
C LEU A 269 -25.26 -7.93 9.77
N ASP A 270 -25.96 -7.12 10.55
CA ASP A 270 -26.23 -5.71 10.20
C ASP A 270 -24.96 -4.88 10.30
N ALA A 271 -24.17 -5.12 11.32
CA ALA A 271 -22.87 -4.49 11.48
C ALA A 271 -21.84 -5.03 10.47
N ALA A 272 -21.88 -6.33 10.12
CA ALA A 272 -20.89 -6.97 9.27
C ALA A 272 -21.07 -6.60 7.78
N LEU A 273 -22.29 -6.55 7.27
CA LEU A 273 -22.58 -6.45 5.83
C LEU A 273 -21.87 -5.28 5.12
N PRO A 274 -21.86 -4.05 5.66
CA PRO A 274 -21.14 -2.94 5.02
C PRO A 274 -19.63 -3.23 4.84
N PHE A 275 -19.00 -3.89 5.80
CA PHE A 275 -17.58 -4.26 5.74
C PHE A 275 -17.35 -5.42 4.77
N LEU A 276 -18.23 -6.43 4.74
CA LEU A 276 -18.13 -7.57 3.82
C LEU A 276 -18.11 -7.09 2.37
N VAL A 277 -19.03 -6.18 2.02
CA VAL A 277 -19.13 -5.62 0.67
C VAL A 277 -17.98 -4.66 0.38
N ASN A 278 -17.77 -3.67 1.24
CA ASN A 278 -16.80 -2.61 0.97
C ASN A 278 -15.36 -3.14 0.83
N ALA A 279 -15.00 -4.16 1.61
CA ALA A 279 -13.67 -4.77 1.55
C ALA A 279 -13.35 -5.45 0.20
N GLY A 280 -14.37 -5.76 -0.62
CA GLY A 280 -14.18 -6.37 -1.94
C GLY A 280 -14.22 -5.39 -3.11
N ILE A 281 -14.77 -4.18 -2.89
CA ILE A 281 -15.01 -3.21 -3.96
C ILE A 281 -14.21 -1.90 -3.82
N GLN A 282 -13.61 -1.65 -2.67
CA GLN A 282 -12.79 -0.46 -2.45
C GLN A 282 -11.69 -0.38 -3.52
N ASN A 283 -11.52 0.80 -4.12
CA ASN A 283 -10.62 1.00 -5.26
C ASN A 283 -10.82 -0.04 -6.39
N ALA A 284 -12.08 -0.37 -6.69
CA ALA A 284 -12.45 -1.43 -7.63
C ALA A 284 -11.81 -2.80 -7.30
N GLY A 285 -11.63 -3.12 -6.02
CA GLY A 285 -10.99 -4.36 -5.56
C GLY A 285 -9.47 -4.41 -5.71
N GLN A 286 -8.85 -3.32 -6.14
CA GLN A 286 -7.40 -3.21 -6.37
C GLN A 286 -6.66 -2.88 -5.07
N THR A 287 -6.84 -3.72 -4.08
CA THR A 287 -6.29 -3.58 -2.72
C THR A 287 -5.62 -4.87 -2.31
N CYS A 288 -4.37 -4.82 -1.88
CA CYS A 288 -3.64 -6.01 -1.40
C CYS A 288 -4.35 -6.72 -0.24
N SER A 289 -5.05 -5.94 0.59
CA SER A 289 -5.87 -6.40 1.69
C SER A 289 -7.35 -6.57 1.31
N ALA A 290 -7.72 -6.61 0.02
CA ALA A 290 -9.10 -6.87 -0.37
C ALA A 290 -9.59 -8.20 0.22
N SER A 291 -10.75 -8.16 0.91
CA SER A 291 -11.37 -9.39 1.38
C SER A 291 -12.15 -10.03 0.23
N SER A 292 -11.44 -10.79 -0.57
CA SER A 292 -12.01 -11.45 -1.75
C SER A 292 -12.63 -12.83 -1.44
N ARG A 293 -12.46 -13.34 -0.20
CA ARG A 293 -13.07 -14.58 0.29
C ARG A 293 -13.93 -14.32 1.51
N ILE A 294 -15.22 -14.57 1.40
CA ILE A 294 -16.16 -14.52 2.52
C ILE A 294 -16.53 -15.97 2.88
N LEU A 295 -16.02 -16.45 4.01
CA LEU A 295 -16.31 -17.77 4.54
C LEU A 295 -17.52 -17.64 5.47
N VAL A 296 -18.60 -18.34 5.20
CA VAL A 296 -19.86 -18.15 5.92
C VAL A 296 -20.33 -19.49 6.51
N GLN A 297 -20.60 -19.51 7.81
CA GLN A 297 -21.15 -20.69 8.48
C GLN A 297 -22.51 -21.05 7.88
N ARG A 298 -22.74 -22.35 7.65
CA ARG A 298 -23.90 -22.86 6.91
C ARG A 298 -25.24 -22.33 7.46
N GLY A 299 -25.36 -22.20 8.79
CA GLY A 299 -26.59 -21.72 9.43
C GLY A 299 -27.06 -20.33 9.01
N VAL A 300 -26.14 -19.45 8.57
CA VAL A 300 -26.45 -18.07 8.11
C VAL A 300 -26.09 -17.83 6.64
N TYR A 301 -25.64 -18.88 5.94
CA TYR A 301 -25.13 -18.77 4.58
C TYR A 301 -26.12 -18.15 3.60
N GLU A 302 -27.35 -18.66 3.53
CA GLU A 302 -28.36 -18.16 2.61
C GLU A 302 -28.76 -16.70 2.91
N THR A 303 -28.80 -16.33 4.20
CA THR A 303 -29.07 -14.94 4.61
C THR A 303 -27.95 -14.00 4.15
N VAL A 304 -26.69 -14.36 4.39
CA VAL A 304 -25.52 -13.57 3.97
C VAL A 304 -25.47 -13.47 2.44
N LYS A 305 -25.66 -14.61 1.74
CA LYS A 305 -25.68 -14.66 0.27
C LYS A 305 -26.74 -13.72 -0.31
N SER A 306 -27.99 -13.80 0.18
CA SER A 306 -29.08 -12.96 -0.31
C SER A 306 -28.81 -11.46 -0.07
N ARG A 307 -28.37 -11.09 1.14
CA ARG A 307 -28.09 -9.70 1.49
C ARG A 307 -26.90 -9.13 0.72
N MET A 308 -25.84 -9.89 0.54
CA MET A 308 -24.70 -9.48 -0.28
C MET A 308 -25.07 -9.37 -1.77
N ALA A 309 -25.89 -10.31 -2.28
CA ALA A 309 -26.39 -10.25 -3.66
C ALA A 309 -27.19 -8.96 -3.94
N GLU A 310 -28.08 -8.59 -3.03
CA GLU A 310 -28.83 -7.33 -3.10
C GLU A 310 -27.88 -6.11 -3.09
N ALA A 311 -26.92 -6.09 -2.15
CA ALA A 311 -25.94 -5.02 -2.07
C ALA A 311 -25.08 -4.90 -3.34
N TYR A 312 -24.68 -6.02 -3.93
CA TYR A 312 -23.92 -6.03 -5.19
C TYR A 312 -24.76 -5.54 -6.36
N GLY A 313 -26.05 -5.93 -6.43
CA GLY A 313 -26.98 -5.46 -7.46
C GLY A 313 -27.21 -3.93 -7.44
N ALA A 314 -27.01 -3.30 -6.29
CA ALA A 314 -27.13 -1.85 -6.12
C ALA A 314 -25.83 -1.08 -6.46
N LEU A 315 -24.69 -1.77 -6.74
CA LEU A 315 -23.44 -1.12 -7.06
C LEU A 315 -23.44 -0.58 -8.48
N THR A 316 -23.09 0.68 -8.62
CA THR A 316 -22.88 1.34 -9.92
C THR A 316 -21.42 1.69 -10.09
N VAL A 317 -20.88 1.38 -11.29
CA VAL A 317 -19.50 1.64 -11.71
C VAL A 317 -19.49 2.76 -12.72
N GLY A 318 -18.56 3.69 -12.62
CA GLY A 318 -18.41 4.77 -13.60
C GLY A 318 -17.13 5.58 -13.43
N PRO A 319 -16.99 6.68 -14.16
CA PRO A 319 -15.82 7.54 -14.10
C PRO A 319 -15.49 8.00 -12.67
N ALA A 320 -14.21 8.08 -12.35
CA ALA A 320 -13.73 8.50 -11.02
C ALA A 320 -14.31 9.85 -10.56
N ARG A 321 -14.49 10.78 -11.50
CA ARG A 321 -15.05 12.12 -11.24
C ARG A 321 -16.52 12.11 -10.79
N ASP A 322 -17.26 11.05 -11.09
CA ASP A 322 -18.68 10.94 -10.73
C ASP A 322 -18.86 10.49 -9.27
N ASP A 323 -17.77 10.15 -8.62
CA ASP A 323 -17.70 9.72 -7.21
C ASP A 323 -18.68 8.58 -6.86
N LEU A 324 -18.92 7.67 -7.81
CA LEU A 324 -19.71 6.47 -7.59
C LEU A 324 -18.98 5.49 -6.68
N ARG A 325 -19.69 4.46 -6.19
CA ARG A 325 -19.11 3.47 -5.27
C ARG A 325 -17.88 2.75 -5.84
N VAL A 326 -17.83 2.56 -7.16
CA VAL A 326 -16.75 1.83 -7.85
C VAL A 326 -16.30 2.63 -9.06
N GLY A 327 -14.99 2.87 -9.15
CA GLY A 327 -14.32 3.49 -10.29
C GLY A 327 -13.83 2.46 -11.30
N PRO A 328 -13.03 2.88 -12.30
CA PRO A 328 -12.36 1.98 -13.24
C PRO A 328 -11.22 1.19 -12.54
N LEU A 329 -10.76 0.15 -13.19
CA LEU A 329 -9.43 -0.43 -12.96
C LEU A 329 -8.36 0.51 -13.51
N ILE A 330 -7.11 0.37 -13.04
CA ILE A 330 -6.00 1.25 -13.42
C ILE A 330 -5.71 1.27 -14.93
N SER A 331 -5.99 0.19 -15.65
CA SER A 331 -5.65 0.06 -17.07
C SER A 331 -6.46 -1.03 -17.76
N ASN A 332 -6.47 -1.00 -19.11
CA ASN A 332 -7.05 -2.06 -19.91
C ASN A 332 -6.32 -3.40 -19.71
N ARG A 333 -5.01 -3.39 -19.43
CA ARG A 333 -4.28 -4.60 -19.06
C ARG A 333 -4.83 -5.24 -17.79
N GLN A 334 -5.11 -4.45 -16.76
CA GLN A 334 -5.72 -4.96 -15.52
C GLN A 334 -7.15 -5.46 -15.78
N LYS A 335 -7.92 -4.77 -16.64
CA LYS A 335 -9.24 -5.21 -17.07
C LYS A 335 -9.20 -6.59 -17.74
N GLU A 336 -8.21 -6.84 -18.61
CA GLU A 336 -8.00 -8.14 -19.25
C GLU A 336 -7.68 -9.23 -18.23
N ILE A 337 -6.82 -8.96 -17.25
CA ILE A 337 -6.48 -9.89 -16.16
C ILE A 337 -7.74 -10.27 -15.39
N VAL A 338 -8.51 -9.28 -14.91
CA VAL A 338 -9.73 -9.52 -14.14
C VAL A 338 -10.79 -10.25 -14.96
N THR A 339 -10.96 -9.88 -16.24
CA THR A 339 -11.88 -10.58 -17.15
C THR A 339 -11.45 -12.04 -17.35
N GLY A 340 -10.15 -12.29 -17.44
CA GLY A 340 -9.62 -13.66 -17.49
C GLY A 340 -10.00 -14.50 -16.26
N PHE A 341 -10.00 -13.90 -15.07
CA PHE A 341 -10.50 -14.56 -13.85
C PHE A 341 -12.03 -14.77 -13.90
N LEU A 342 -12.81 -13.79 -14.32
CA LEU A 342 -14.26 -13.93 -14.47
C LEU A 342 -14.60 -15.10 -15.42
N ASN A 343 -13.87 -15.26 -16.50
CA ASN A 343 -14.05 -16.37 -17.44
C ASN A 343 -13.73 -17.75 -16.81
N LYS A 344 -12.78 -17.82 -15.88
CA LYS A 344 -12.51 -19.04 -15.09
C LYS A 344 -13.63 -19.41 -14.12
N GLY A 345 -14.50 -18.48 -13.80
CA GLY A 345 -15.69 -18.69 -12.98
C GLY A 345 -16.98 -18.83 -13.78
N ALA A 346 -16.91 -19.07 -15.10
CA ALA A 346 -18.10 -19.12 -15.97
C ALA A 346 -19.08 -20.26 -15.62
N ASP A 347 -18.63 -21.30 -14.95
CA ASP A 347 -19.43 -22.43 -14.45
C ASP A 347 -19.96 -22.23 -13.01
N LEU A 348 -19.55 -21.14 -12.34
CA LEU A 348 -19.97 -20.84 -10.99
C LEU A 348 -21.27 -20.00 -10.96
N THR A 349 -21.97 -20.05 -9.84
CA THR A 349 -23.15 -19.26 -9.62
C THR A 349 -22.80 -17.81 -9.31
N ILE A 350 -23.22 -16.87 -10.16
CA ILE A 350 -23.19 -15.44 -9.85
C ILE A 350 -24.37 -15.13 -8.94
N ALA A 351 -24.10 -14.81 -7.69
CA ALA A 351 -25.12 -14.41 -6.72
C ALA A 351 -25.54 -12.94 -6.88
N GLY A 352 -24.61 -12.05 -7.19
CA GLY A 352 -24.87 -10.63 -7.37
C GLY A 352 -23.86 -9.97 -8.31
N GLN A 353 -24.33 -9.00 -9.09
CA GLN A 353 -23.49 -8.26 -10.02
C GLN A 353 -23.94 -6.80 -10.10
N GLY A 354 -22.98 -5.87 -10.02
CA GLY A 354 -23.24 -4.46 -10.23
C GLY A 354 -23.45 -4.08 -11.69
N ILE A 355 -23.77 -2.83 -11.95
CA ILE A 355 -24.03 -2.28 -13.27
C ILE A 355 -23.03 -1.19 -13.65
N LEU A 356 -22.82 -0.99 -14.93
CA LEU A 356 -22.12 0.19 -15.44
C LEU A 356 -23.13 1.33 -15.58
N ALA A 357 -22.71 2.55 -15.26
CA ALA A 357 -23.51 3.74 -15.54
C ALA A 357 -23.63 3.94 -17.05
N ASP A 358 -24.79 4.43 -17.52
CA ASP A 358 -25.10 4.54 -18.97
C ASP A 358 -24.08 5.39 -19.76
N HIS A 359 -23.45 6.36 -19.10
CA HIS A 359 -22.47 7.27 -19.70
C HIS A 359 -21.00 6.80 -19.51
N THR A 360 -20.80 5.55 -19.08
CA THR A 360 -19.46 5.00 -18.89
C THR A 360 -18.76 4.84 -20.24
N PRO A 361 -17.57 5.48 -20.47
CA PRO A 361 -16.86 5.38 -21.74
C PRO A 361 -16.38 3.96 -22.03
N ASP A 362 -16.58 3.47 -23.26
CA ASP A 362 -16.10 2.14 -23.69
C ASP A 362 -14.59 2.01 -23.68
N THR A 363 -13.86 3.14 -23.83
CA THR A 363 -12.40 3.22 -23.79
C THR A 363 -11.83 3.10 -22.39
N GLY A 364 -12.66 3.24 -21.35
CA GLY A 364 -12.25 3.12 -19.96
C GLY A 364 -12.10 1.68 -19.48
N ALA A 365 -11.38 1.50 -18.40
CA ALA A 365 -11.02 0.19 -17.85
C ALA A 365 -12.04 -0.32 -16.82
N TYR A 366 -13.31 -0.45 -17.19
CA TYR A 366 -14.39 -0.82 -16.28
C TYR A 366 -14.67 -2.31 -16.25
N VAL A 367 -14.95 -2.84 -15.04
CA VAL A 367 -15.44 -4.20 -14.79
C VAL A 367 -16.58 -4.14 -13.78
N ARG A 368 -17.63 -4.92 -14.00
CA ARG A 368 -18.76 -5.01 -13.07
C ARG A 368 -18.34 -5.75 -11.80
N PRO A 369 -18.58 -5.20 -10.60
CA PRO A 369 -18.42 -5.94 -9.36
C PRO A 369 -19.22 -7.23 -9.39
N THR A 370 -18.58 -8.35 -9.11
CA THR A 370 -19.21 -9.67 -9.22
C THR A 370 -18.99 -10.49 -7.95
N LEU A 371 -20.09 -11.02 -7.40
CA LEU A 371 -20.14 -11.91 -6.26
C LEU A 371 -20.50 -13.32 -6.75
N PHE A 372 -19.59 -14.28 -6.54
CA PHE A 372 -19.84 -15.70 -6.79
C PHE A 372 -20.25 -16.41 -5.50
N ALA A 373 -21.20 -17.32 -5.59
CA ALA A 373 -21.65 -18.14 -4.48
C ALA A 373 -21.28 -19.61 -4.65
N ASP A 374 -21.28 -20.34 -3.53
CA ASP A 374 -21.05 -21.79 -3.46
C ASP A 374 -19.71 -22.21 -4.10
N VAL A 375 -18.70 -21.33 -3.97
CA VAL A 375 -17.40 -21.52 -4.62
C VAL A 375 -16.59 -22.58 -3.85
N PRO A 376 -16.08 -23.62 -4.52
CA PRO A 376 -15.17 -24.57 -3.88
C PRO A 376 -13.89 -23.88 -3.35
N ALA A 377 -13.43 -24.29 -2.16
CA ALA A 377 -12.28 -23.65 -1.52
C ALA A 377 -10.96 -23.81 -2.30
N ASP A 378 -10.88 -24.80 -3.18
CA ASP A 378 -9.74 -25.09 -4.07
C ASP A 378 -9.86 -24.45 -5.45
N HIS A 379 -10.98 -23.80 -5.76
CA HIS A 379 -11.17 -23.12 -7.04
C HIS A 379 -10.20 -21.92 -7.18
N THR A 380 -9.76 -21.64 -8.41
CA THR A 380 -8.83 -20.53 -8.73
C THR A 380 -9.31 -19.18 -8.16
N LEU A 381 -10.62 -18.87 -8.28
CA LEU A 381 -11.18 -17.63 -7.73
C LEU A 381 -11.11 -17.55 -6.20
N ALA A 382 -11.02 -18.69 -5.50
CA ALA A 382 -10.88 -18.75 -4.05
C ALA A 382 -9.42 -18.73 -3.59
N ARG A 383 -8.44 -18.99 -4.47
CA ARG A 383 -7.02 -19.14 -4.13
C ARG A 383 -6.12 -18.04 -4.66
N ASP A 384 -6.33 -17.60 -5.89
CA ASP A 384 -5.45 -16.65 -6.55
C ASP A 384 -5.92 -15.19 -6.33
N GLU A 385 -4.98 -14.28 -6.22
CA GLU A 385 -5.26 -12.84 -6.13
C GLU A 385 -5.77 -12.32 -7.47
N ILE A 386 -6.99 -11.75 -7.50
CA ILE A 386 -7.64 -11.24 -8.71
C ILE A 386 -7.29 -9.77 -8.95
N PHE A 387 -7.17 -9.00 -7.89
CA PHE A 387 -6.91 -7.57 -7.87
C PHE A 387 -7.94 -6.78 -8.69
N GLY A 388 -9.21 -7.10 -8.46
CA GLY A 388 -10.39 -6.54 -9.11
C GLY A 388 -11.64 -6.74 -8.27
N PRO A 389 -12.81 -6.19 -8.66
CA PRO A 389 -14.01 -6.15 -7.84
C PRO A 389 -14.77 -7.50 -7.87
N VAL A 390 -14.10 -8.56 -7.43
CA VAL A 390 -14.61 -9.94 -7.44
C VAL A 390 -14.48 -10.56 -6.04
N GLN A 391 -15.60 -11.01 -5.48
CA GLN A 391 -15.64 -11.76 -4.21
C GLN A 391 -16.27 -13.13 -4.40
N VAL A 392 -15.88 -14.06 -3.52
CA VAL A 392 -16.44 -15.42 -3.48
C VAL A 392 -17.00 -15.72 -2.11
N LEU A 393 -18.19 -16.36 -2.06
CA LEU A 393 -18.79 -16.92 -0.87
C LEU A 393 -18.47 -18.41 -0.79
N ILE A 394 -17.91 -18.82 0.33
CA ILE A 394 -17.51 -20.20 0.61
C ILE A 394 -18.23 -20.66 1.89
N PRO A 395 -19.11 -21.67 1.83
CA PRO A 395 -19.75 -22.20 3.02
C PRO A 395 -18.79 -23.05 3.86
N PHE A 396 -18.97 -23.05 5.18
CA PHE A 396 -18.32 -23.98 6.10
C PHE A 396 -19.27 -24.47 7.20
N GLU A 397 -18.96 -25.63 7.82
CA GLU A 397 -19.78 -26.21 8.88
C GLU A 397 -19.19 -25.91 10.28
N THR A 398 -17.89 -26.10 10.45
CA THR A 398 -17.23 -26.04 11.78
C THR A 398 -16.13 -24.98 11.84
N GLU A 399 -15.76 -24.58 13.08
CA GLU A 399 -14.64 -23.64 13.31
C GLU A 399 -13.33 -24.17 12.72
N GLU A 400 -13.08 -25.48 12.85
CA GLU A 400 -11.88 -26.13 12.31
C GLU A 400 -11.84 -26.08 10.79
N GLU A 401 -12.98 -26.28 10.15
CA GLU A 401 -13.09 -26.14 8.70
C GLU A 401 -12.85 -24.71 8.24
N ALA A 402 -13.45 -23.73 8.90
CA ALA A 402 -13.23 -22.32 8.61
C ALA A 402 -11.74 -21.94 8.68
N VAL A 403 -11.02 -22.38 9.71
CA VAL A 403 -9.58 -22.17 9.88
C VAL A 403 -8.80 -22.85 8.75
N ARG A 404 -9.13 -24.10 8.42
CA ARG A 404 -8.47 -24.83 7.33
C ARG A 404 -8.62 -24.13 5.98
N ILE A 405 -9.84 -23.65 5.67
CA ILE A 405 -10.10 -22.90 4.44
C ILE A 405 -9.41 -21.54 4.47
N ALA A 406 -9.48 -20.81 5.58
CA ALA A 406 -8.85 -19.51 5.73
C ALA A 406 -7.34 -19.56 5.46
N ASN A 407 -6.67 -20.58 6.02
CA ASN A 407 -5.22 -20.79 5.91
C ASN A 407 -4.78 -21.61 4.67
N SER A 408 -5.69 -21.91 3.73
CA SER A 408 -5.41 -22.81 2.60
C SER A 408 -4.64 -22.16 1.44
N THR A 409 -4.30 -20.88 1.53
CA THR A 409 -3.51 -20.17 0.51
C THR A 409 -2.10 -19.87 1.04
N ASP A 410 -1.18 -19.59 0.13
CA ASP A 410 0.19 -19.18 0.49
C ASP A 410 0.27 -17.75 1.02
N TYR A 411 -0.84 -16.99 0.94
CA TYR A 411 -0.95 -15.62 1.42
C TYR A 411 -1.28 -15.56 2.92
N GLY A 412 -0.99 -14.41 3.53
CA GLY A 412 -1.31 -14.16 4.93
C GLY A 412 -1.20 -12.68 5.28
N LEU A 413 -1.98 -11.81 4.58
CA LEU A 413 -1.92 -10.38 4.84
C LEU A 413 -2.91 -9.97 5.95
N VAL A 414 -4.20 -10.14 5.70
CA VAL A 414 -5.28 -9.76 6.62
C VAL A 414 -6.31 -10.87 6.72
N ALA A 415 -6.92 -11.00 7.89
CA ALA A 415 -8.11 -11.84 8.12
C ALA A 415 -9.09 -11.11 9.04
N SER A 416 -10.37 -11.51 9.00
CA SER A 416 -11.38 -11.01 9.94
C SER A 416 -12.28 -12.12 10.46
N VAL A 417 -12.80 -11.94 11.68
CA VAL A 417 -13.73 -12.84 12.36
C VAL A 417 -14.95 -12.06 12.82
N TRP A 418 -16.13 -12.52 12.40
CA TRP A 418 -17.43 -11.97 12.79
C TRP A 418 -18.14 -13.00 13.68
N SER A 419 -18.21 -12.76 14.97
CA SER A 419 -18.84 -13.61 15.99
C SER A 419 -19.06 -12.80 17.27
N ARG A 420 -20.08 -13.17 18.04
CA ARG A 420 -20.31 -12.61 19.39
C ARG A 420 -19.62 -13.42 20.49
N ASP A 421 -19.15 -14.63 20.20
CA ASP A 421 -18.41 -15.48 21.14
C ASP A 421 -16.97 -14.99 21.31
N GLY A 422 -16.67 -14.33 22.43
CA GLY A 422 -15.32 -13.82 22.74
C GLY A 422 -14.25 -14.92 22.84
N ALA A 423 -14.61 -16.14 23.27
CA ALA A 423 -13.67 -17.25 23.31
C ALA A 423 -13.28 -17.71 21.90
N ARG A 424 -14.26 -17.81 20.99
CA ARG A 424 -14.02 -18.07 19.55
C ARG A 424 -13.14 -17.00 18.93
N GLN A 425 -13.43 -15.72 19.17
CA GLN A 425 -12.64 -14.59 18.67
C GLN A 425 -11.16 -14.75 19.02
N MET A 426 -10.83 -15.05 20.27
CA MET A 426 -9.45 -15.21 20.74
C MET A 426 -8.78 -16.47 20.21
N ARG A 427 -9.51 -17.59 20.09
CA ARG A 427 -8.97 -18.81 19.49
C ARG A 427 -8.61 -18.59 18.02
N LEU A 428 -9.49 -17.92 17.27
CA LEU A 428 -9.29 -17.66 15.84
C LEU A 428 -8.20 -16.65 15.59
N ALA A 429 -8.09 -15.59 16.41
CA ALA A 429 -7.00 -14.64 16.33
C ALA A 429 -5.61 -15.30 16.40
N LYS A 430 -5.49 -16.42 17.14
CA LYS A 430 -4.24 -17.19 17.24
C LYS A 430 -4.04 -18.20 16.10
N LYS A 431 -5.14 -18.75 15.54
CA LYS A 431 -5.09 -19.82 14.53
C LYS A 431 -4.95 -19.31 13.10
N LEU A 432 -5.38 -18.07 12.84
CA LEU A 432 -5.35 -17.49 11.49
C LEU A 432 -3.94 -17.02 11.12
N HIS A 433 -3.44 -17.47 9.98
CA HIS A 433 -2.16 -17.11 9.42
C HIS A 433 -2.30 -15.78 8.65
N ALA A 434 -2.21 -14.68 9.37
CA ALA A 434 -2.28 -13.33 8.80
C ALA A 434 -1.43 -12.36 9.64
N GLY A 435 -0.91 -11.32 9.00
CA GLY A 435 -0.19 -10.26 9.69
C GLY A 435 -1.11 -9.38 10.54
N GLN A 436 -2.38 -9.25 10.13
CA GLN A 436 -3.43 -8.56 10.90
C GLN A 436 -4.69 -9.43 10.99
N VAL A 437 -5.29 -9.50 12.17
CA VAL A 437 -6.60 -10.14 12.40
C VAL A 437 -7.55 -9.13 13.02
N PHE A 438 -8.66 -8.86 12.34
CA PHE A 438 -9.72 -7.99 12.82
C PHE A 438 -10.86 -8.79 13.43
N ILE A 439 -11.47 -8.28 14.50
CA ILE A 439 -12.59 -8.90 15.18
C ILE A 439 -13.78 -7.95 15.10
N ASN A 440 -14.89 -8.41 14.51
CA ASN A 440 -16.11 -7.63 14.27
C ASN A 440 -15.83 -6.29 13.57
N ASN A 441 -14.87 -6.31 12.68
CA ASN A 441 -14.38 -5.16 11.92
C ASN A 441 -13.60 -5.64 10.70
N TYR A 442 -13.36 -4.73 9.75
CA TYR A 442 -12.40 -4.90 8.67
C TYR A 442 -11.90 -3.53 8.24
N GLY A 443 -10.63 -3.28 8.34
CA GLY A 443 -10.12 -1.93 8.09
C GLY A 443 -8.61 -1.89 7.86
N ALA A 444 -8.08 -2.83 7.07
CA ALA A 444 -6.65 -2.96 6.84
C ALA A 444 -5.96 -1.68 6.33
N GLY A 445 -6.70 -0.81 5.64
CA GLY A 445 -6.23 0.51 5.22
C GLY A 445 -6.24 1.56 6.34
N GLY A 446 -7.05 1.38 7.40
CA GLY A 446 -7.21 2.35 8.48
C GLY A 446 -6.12 2.25 9.55
N GLY A 447 -5.96 3.36 10.33
CA GLY A 447 -5.07 3.43 11.50
C GLY A 447 -3.59 3.46 11.14
N VAL A 448 -2.98 4.64 11.21
CA VAL A 448 -1.53 4.79 10.99
C VAL A 448 -0.73 4.12 12.12
N GLU A 449 -1.36 3.94 13.27
CA GLU A 449 -0.82 3.37 14.49
C GLU A 449 -0.69 1.83 14.43
N LEU A 450 -1.46 1.18 13.55
CA LEU A 450 -1.55 -0.28 13.49
C LEU A 450 -0.45 -0.85 12.59
N PRO A 451 0.50 -1.64 13.12
CA PRO A 451 1.50 -2.29 12.26
C PRO A 451 0.84 -3.07 11.14
N PHE A 452 1.33 -2.90 9.92
CA PHE A 452 0.82 -3.52 8.72
C PHE A 452 1.89 -4.37 8.05
N GLY A 453 1.53 -5.53 7.55
CA GLY A 453 2.41 -6.41 6.79
C GLY A 453 1.97 -7.86 6.89
N GLY A 454 2.39 -8.65 5.92
CA GLY A 454 1.98 -10.04 5.76
C GLY A 454 2.95 -11.07 6.33
N VAL A 455 2.56 -12.34 6.10
CA VAL A 455 3.39 -13.54 6.26
C VAL A 455 3.29 -14.38 4.97
N GLY A 456 4.17 -15.34 4.79
CA GLY A 456 4.18 -16.19 3.60
C GLY A 456 4.39 -15.36 2.31
N LYS A 457 3.61 -15.64 1.26
CA LYS A 457 3.70 -14.89 0.00
C LYS A 457 3.14 -13.46 0.06
N SER A 458 2.56 -13.05 1.19
CA SER A 458 2.19 -11.63 1.40
C SER A 458 3.35 -10.77 1.85
N GLY A 459 4.55 -11.34 2.00
CA GLY A 459 5.78 -10.59 2.26
C GLY A 459 6.28 -10.71 3.69
N HIS A 460 7.17 -9.79 4.06
CA HIS A 460 7.82 -9.73 5.37
C HIS A 460 8.26 -8.30 5.69
N GLY A 461 8.62 -8.06 6.94
CA GLY A 461 8.78 -6.71 7.49
C GLY A 461 7.44 -6.17 7.98
N ARG A 462 7.43 -4.94 8.43
CA ARG A 462 6.21 -4.22 8.85
C ARG A 462 6.32 -2.77 8.46
N GLU A 463 5.23 -2.23 7.97
CA GLU A 463 5.01 -0.81 7.77
C GLU A 463 3.93 -0.34 8.75
N LYS A 464 3.70 0.96 8.87
CA LYS A 464 2.84 1.62 9.85
C LYS A 464 3.26 1.40 11.31
N GLY A 465 2.64 2.19 12.19
CA GLY A 465 2.95 2.16 13.62
C GLY A 465 4.43 2.43 13.93
N PHE A 466 4.82 2.13 15.14
CA PHE A 466 6.22 2.20 15.57
C PHE A 466 7.08 1.10 14.93
N GLU A 467 6.48 -0.04 14.53
CA GLU A 467 7.20 -1.13 13.88
C GLU A 467 7.89 -0.70 12.58
N ALA A 468 7.28 0.22 11.82
CA ALA A 468 7.93 0.79 10.65
C ALA A 468 9.21 1.55 11.01
N LEU A 469 9.24 2.26 12.13
CA LEU A 469 10.41 3.01 12.58
C LEU A 469 11.56 2.06 12.97
N TYR A 470 11.23 0.94 13.61
CA TYR A 470 12.22 -0.12 13.86
C TYR A 470 12.72 -0.75 12.55
N GLY A 471 11.83 -0.96 11.59
CA GLY A 471 12.17 -1.47 10.25
C GLY A 471 13.09 -0.55 9.44
N PHE A 472 12.99 0.78 9.64
CA PHE A 472 13.85 1.78 9.01
C PHE A 472 15.06 2.19 9.87
N SER A 473 15.43 1.37 10.85
CA SER A 473 16.60 1.58 11.71
C SER A 473 17.35 0.28 11.96
N GLN A 474 18.64 0.40 12.21
CA GLN A 474 19.51 -0.69 12.64
C GLN A 474 19.90 -0.53 14.10
N LEU A 475 20.04 -1.66 14.79
CA LEU A 475 20.45 -1.69 16.19
C LEU A 475 22.00 -1.80 16.28
N LYS A 476 22.62 -0.89 17.02
CA LYS A 476 24.05 -0.92 17.35
C LYS A 476 24.23 -1.12 18.85
N THR A 477 25.06 -2.06 19.26
CA THR A 477 25.44 -2.23 20.66
C THR A 477 26.77 -1.50 20.92
N VAL A 478 26.80 -0.73 22.01
CA VAL A 478 28.02 -0.08 22.51
C VAL A 478 28.32 -0.65 23.90
N ALA A 479 29.52 -1.20 24.04
CA ALA A 479 30.02 -1.72 25.32
C ALA A 479 31.28 -0.95 25.71
N ALA A 480 31.22 -0.17 26.75
CA ALA A 480 32.33 0.61 27.29
C ALA A 480 32.87 -0.05 28.55
N TYR A 481 34.14 -0.44 28.51
CA TYR A 481 34.88 -0.89 29.71
C TYR A 481 35.47 0.32 30.42
N HIS A 482 35.23 0.43 31.71
CA HIS A 482 35.69 1.57 32.51
C HIS A 482 36.45 1.14 33.80
N GLY A 483 36.81 -0.15 33.92
CA GLY A 483 37.60 -0.67 35.01
C GLY A 483 36.85 -1.38 36.10
#